data_a8f694173f48998f5852db13a36cc86f
#
_entry.id   a8f694173f48998f5852db13a36cc86f
#
_cell.length_a   1.000
_cell.length_b   1.000
_cell.length_c   1.000
_cell.angle_alpha   90.00
_cell.angle_beta   90.00
_cell.angle_gamma   90.00
#
_symmetry.space_group_name_H-M   'P 1'
#
loop_
_entity.id
_entity.type
_entity.pdbx_description
1 polymer ?
#
loop_
_entity_poly.entity_id
_entity_poly.type
_entity_poly.pdbx_seq_one_letter_code
_entity_poly.pdbx_strand_id
1 'polypeptide(L)'
;MDYTGGRTKDTIIEWINKKTGPASLEVSCEDMKTKSGEAKLALSYFGELSGDLFETFMKGAKNPTISEKFTFLHTSDTSCAGDYGVAAAPGISLSRQFDESPLAVTATTEEDIVAFAKKSSVPRLITFSEDFIEPIFGDHNPAIILFTEEQGTDYQAAFAKAASDLQGQILFVTSGVSEGIQSRLGEFIGVEKGDLPQLRIISPEESMLKYNYEGDVKALDGDSIAKFVSDYKAGNLQPHLKSEAIPEQNPVDGVTTLVGKNFEEIVKDASKDVLVKYYAPWCGHCKALAPVWDELGKDTADIEDLVIAKFDATANEVQGVDIRGYPTLKFYPKDNKAGVDYSGDRQLADFQSWLSENSGAYKAARAAKETEAEL
;
A
#
# COMPACT_ATOMS: atom_id res chain seq x y z
N MET A 1 27.13 -6.50 3.11
CA MET A 1 26.16 -5.72 3.92
C MET A 1 25.96 -4.40 3.18
N ASP A 2 24.81 -4.20 2.59
CA ASP A 2 24.58 -3.05 1.73
C ASP A 2 24.17 -1.83 2.56
N TYR A 3 24.56 -0.64 2.11
CA TYR A 3 24.22 0.62 2.75
C TYR A 3 22.77 1.02 2.38
N THR A 4 21.92 1.18 3.38
CA THR A 4 20.48 1.52 3.22
C THR A 4 20.13 2.92 3.70
N GLY A 5 21.10 3.71 4.16
CA GLY A 5 20.89 5.05 4.72
C GLY A 5 20.86 6.19 3.70
N GLY A 6 20.69 7.42 4.20
CA GLY A 6 20.71 8.65 3.39
C GLY A 6 22.11 8.93 2.81
N ARG A 7 22.18 9.62 1.66
CA ARG A 7 23.41 9.87 0.89
C ARG A 7 24.15 11.14 1.30
N THR A 8 24.02 11.58 2.56
CA THR A 8 24.79 12.70 3.10
C THR A 8 25.96 12.19 3.95
N LYS A 9 26.99 13.05 4.15
CA LYS A 9 28.14 12.71 4.99
C LYS A 9 27.69 12.29 6.40
N ASP A 10 26.76 13.00 6.99
CA ASP A 10 26.32 12.78 8.38
C ASP A 10 25.56 11.48 8.51
N THR A 11 24.66 11.16 7.59
CA THR A 11 23.92 9.88 7.58
C THR A 11 24.83 8.67 7.35
N ILE A 12 25.89 8.82 6.55
CA ILE A 12 26.89 7.77 6.34
C ILE A 12 27.71 7.54 7.62
N ILE A 13 28.17 8.61 8.28
CA ILE A 13 28.92 8.51 9.54
C ILE A 13 28.07 7.89 10.64
N GLU A 14 26.80 8.31 10.76
CA GLU A 14 25.87 7.75 11.73
C GLU A 14 25.66 6.25 11.51
N TRP A 15 25.46 5.84 10.26
CA TRP A 15 25.31 4.43 9.91
C TRP A 15 26.57 3.62 10.24
N ILE A 16 27.76 4.14 9.91
CA ILE A 16 29.04 3.47 10.25
C ILE A 16 29.17 3.32 11.76
N ASN A 17 28.89 4.38 12.54
CA ASN A 17 28.96 4.35 13.99
C ASN A 17 27.98 3.34 14.59
N LYS A 18 26.77 3.23 14.06
CA LYS A 18 25.78 2.20 14.47
C LYS A 18 26.25 0.79 14.16
N LYS A 19 26.93 0.58 13.03
CA LYS A 19 27.37 -0.76 12.59
C LYS A 19 28.68 -1.23 13.25
N THR A 20 29.55 -0.31 13.63
CA THR A 20 30.89 -0.62 14.19
C THR A 20 30.98 -0.34 15.68
N GLY A 21 30.05 0.42 16.23
CA GLY A 21 29.98 0.73 17.66
C GLY A 21 29.34 -0.37 18.50
N PRO A 22 29.30 -0.18 19.82
CA PRO A 22 28.62 -1.08 20.74
C PRO A 22 27.11 -1.04 20.47
N ALA A 23 26.42 -2.18 20.64
CA ALA A 23 24.97 -2.29 20.44
C ALA A 23 24.15 -1.37 21.36
N SER A 24 24.69 -1.04 22.53
CA SER A 24 24.14 -0.08 23.48
C SER A 24 25.28 0.73 24.11
N LEU A 25 25.03 2.03 24.34
CA LEU A 25 26.01 2.94 24.95
C LEU A 25 25.80 3.01 26.47
N GLU A 26 26.86 2.79 27.24
CA GLU A 26 26.88 3.08 28.67
C GLU A 26 27.00 4.59 28.88
N VAL A 27 26.11 5.16 29.69
CA VAL A 27 26.02 6.61 29.90
C VAL A 27 25.73 6.94 31.37
N SER A 28 26.13 8.15 31.81
CA SER A 28 25.67 8.71 33.08
C SER A 28 24.19 9.12 33.04
N CYS A 29 23.55 9.34 34.18
CA CYS A 29 22.18 9.90 34.22
C CYS A 29 22.08 11.28 33.53
N GLU A 30 23.11 12.09 33.59
CA GLU A 30 23.17 13.40 32.89
C GLU A 30 23.22 13.23 31.38
N ASP A 31 24.10 12.36 30.89
CA ASP A 31 24.21 12.03 29.46
C ASP A 31 22.97 11.29 28.92
N MET A 32 22.31 10.48 29.76
CA MET A 32 21.07 9.80 29.41
C MET A 32 20.01 10.79 28.94
N LYS A 33 19.84 11.90 29.67
CA LYS A 33 18.87 12.93 29.34
C LYS A 33 19.18 13.58 27.97
N THR A 34 20.46 13.90 27.75
CA THR A 34 20.89 14.52 26.47
C THR A 34 20.70 13.55 25.32
N LYS A 35 21.24 12.34 25.42
CA LYS A 35 21.25 11.38 24.31
C LYS A 35 19.86 10.83 24.00
N SER A 36 19.02 10.58 25.00
CA SER A 36 17.64 10.15 24.77
C SER A 36 16.76 11.27 24.20
N GLY A 37 17.06 12.55 24.53
CA GLY A 37 16.36 13.71 23.97
C GLY A 37 16.77 14.04 22.53
N GLU A 38 18.01 13.73 22.14
CA GLU A 38 18.50 13.90 20.76
C GLU A 38 17.99 12.78 19.82
N ALA A 39 17.74 11.60 20.37
CA ALA A 39 17.28 10.46 19.58
C ALA A 39 15.79 10.58 19.27
N LYS A 40 15.37 10.27 18.03
CA LYS A 40 13.94 10.13 17.68
C LYS A 40 13.27 9.05 18.54
N LEU A 41 13.99 7.95 18.77
CA LEU A 41 13.55 6.78 19.55
C LEU A 41 14.75 6.25 20.36
N ALA A 42 14.66 6.21 21.69
CA ALA A 42 15.70 5.66 22.56
C ALA A 42 15.15 4.64 23.53
N LEU A 43 15.70 3.42 23.51
CA LEU A 43 15.46 2.40 24.51
C LEU A 43 16.58 2.47 25.56
N SER A 44 16.22 2.72 26.81
CA SER A 44 17.14 2.93 27.92
C SER A 44 16.94 1.89 29.02
N TYR A 45 18.03 1.26 29.45
CA TYR A 45 18.06 0.32 30.57
C TYR A 45 18.64 0.99 31.82
N PHE A 46 18.05 0.73 32.96
CA PHE A 46 18.46 1.21 34.29
C PHE A 46 18.60 0.02 35.25
N GLY A 47 19.79 -0.22 35.76
CA GLY A 47 20.04 -1.30 36.71
C GLY A 47 21.44 -1.87 36.62
N GLU A 48 21.68 -2.96 37.40
CA GLU A 48 22.96 -3.67 37.30
C GLU A 48 23.21 -4.17 35.88
N LEU A 49 24.48 -4.03 35.42
CA LEU A 49 24.88 -4.41 34.06
C LEU A 49 25.14 -5.94 33.97
N SER A 50 24.25 -6.70 34.59
CA SER A 50 24.24 -8.16 34.64
C SER A 50 22.82 -8.69 34.91
N GLY A 51 22.61 -10.00 34.72
CA GLY A 51 21.32 -10.65 34.93
C GLY A 51 20.38 -10.66 33.74
N ASP A 52 19.28 -11.40 33.91
CA ASP A 52 18.40 -11.77 32.76
C ASP A 52 17.82 -10.60 32.00
N LEU A 53 17.40 -9.53 32.70
CA LEU A 53 16.79 -8.38 32.03
C LEU A 53 17.84 -7.56 31.24
N PHE A 54 19.07 -7.40 31.75
CA PHE A 54 20.15 -6.75 31.02
C PHE A 54 20.56 -7.54 29.79
N GLU A 55 20.69 -8.88 29.93
CA GLU A 55 21.00 -9.73 28.78
C GLU A 55 19.90 -9.68 27.72
N THR A 56 18.63 -9.68 28.14
CA THR A 56 17.47 -9.53 27.25
C THR A 56 17.49 -8.19 26.52
N PHE A 57 17.77 -7.10 27.25
CA PHE A 57 17.94 -5.77 26.66
C PHE A 57 19.07 -5.75 25.62
N MET A 58 20.22 -6.35 25.92
CA MET A 58 21.37 -6.42 25.02
C MET A 58 21.11 -7.29 23.78
N LYS A 59 20.26 -8.34 23.89
CA LYS A 59 19.77 -9.10 22.73
C LYS A 59 18.88 -8.22 21.86
N GLY A 60 17.92 -7.50 22.45
CA GLY A 60 17.08 -6.53 21.74
C GLY A 60 17.91 -5.46 21.02
N ALA A 61 18.97 -4.93 21.67
CA ALA A 61 19.85 -3.94 21.06
C ALA A 61 20.63 -4.45 19.83
N LYS A 62 20.84 -5.76 19.73
CA LYS A 62 21.48 -6.42 18.60
C LYS A 62 20.49 -6.91 17.54
N ASN A 63 19.19 -6.88 17.83
CA ASN A 63 18.18 -7.38 16.91
C ASN A 63 18.08 -6.50 15.67
N PRO A 64 18.28 -7.05 14.45
CA PRO A 64 18.33 -6.25 13.22
C PRO A 64 17.03 -5.50 12.92
N THR A 65 15.89 -5.97 13.45
CA THR A 65 14.58 -5.35 13.23
C THR A 65 14.46 -3.96 13.86
N ILE A 66 15.13 -3.73 15.00
CA ILE A 66 15.01 -2.48 15.77
C ILE A 66 16.33 -1.74 15.96
N SER A 67 17.49 -2.41 15.84
CA SER A 67 18.80 -1.82 16.11
C SER A 67 19.13 -0.63 15.20
N GLU A 68 18.57 -0.56 13.99
CA GLU A 68 18.80 0.57 13.07
C GLU A 68 17.89 1.77 13.38
N LYS A 69 16.68 1.53 13.87
CA LYS A 69 15.67 2.57 14.14
C LYS A 69 15.83 3.20 15.54
N PHE A 70 16.39 2.45 16.50
CA PHE A 70 16.48 2.89 17.90
C PHE A 70 17.92 3.19 18.33
N THR A 71 18.06 4.17 19.24
CA THR A 71 19.27 4.36 20.03
C THR A 71 19.14 3.57 21.33
N PHE A 72 20.14 2.75 21.65
CA PHE A 72 20.15 1.94 22.87
C PHE A 72 21.13 2.54 23.87
N LEU A 73 20.65 2.82 25.09
CA LEU A 73 21.39 3.42 26.18
C LEU A 73 21.27 2.55 27.43
N HIS A 74 22.31 2.47 28.26
CA HIS A 74 22.21 1.81 29.55
C HIS A 74 23.03 2.52 30.61
N THR A 75 22.62 2.34 31.88
CA THR A 75 23.32 2.87 33.02
C THR A 75 23.15 1.97 34.24
N SER A 76 24.20 1.87 35.07
CA SER A 76 24.12 1.26 36.40
C SER A 76 23.65 2.27 37.47
N ASP A 77 23.67 3.57 37.15
CA ASP A 77 23.13 4.61 38.01
C ASP A 77 21.59 4.65 37.88
N THR A 78 20.88 4.20 38.89
CA THR A 78 19.42 4.15 38.90
C THR A 78 18.76 5.42 39.43
N SER A 79 19.54 6.45 39.80
CA SER A 79 19.02 7.68 40.43
C SER A 79 18.05 8.45 39.54
N CYS A 80 18.18 8.36 38.22
CA CYS A 80 17.31 8.99 37.24
C CYS A 80 16.21 8.07 36.68
N ALA A 81 16.13 6.81 37.07
CA ALA A 81 15.19 5.84 36.52
C ALA A 81 13.71 6.29 36.64
N GLY A 82 13.37 6.98 37.73
CA GLY A 82 12.04 7.55 37.95
C GLY A 82 11.62 8.57 36.91
N ASP A 83 12.54 9.39 36.40
CA ASP A 83 12.31 10.40 35.35
C ASP A 83 11.93 9.72 34.01
N TYR A 84 12.28 8.44 33.86
CA TYR A 84 11.99 7.61 32.69
C TYR A 84 10.79 6.67 32.88
N GLY A 85 10.00 6.89 33.95
CA GLY A 85 8.83 6.06 34.26
C GLY A 85 9.15 4.66 34.78
N VAL A 86 10.42 4.38 35.12
CA VAL A 86 10.86 3.12 35.71
C VAL A 86 10.67 3.19 37.23
N ALA A 87 9.59 2.59 37.72
CA ALA A 87 9.20 2.64 39.13
C ALA A 87 10.16 1.88 40.05
N ALA A 88 10.83 0.84 39.56
CA ALA A 88 11.82 0.06 40.25
C ALA A 88 12.88 -0.49 39.27
N ALA A 89 14.15 -0.37 39.65
CA ALA A 89 15.24 -1.00 38.89
C ALA A 89 15.39 -2.48 39.30
N PRO A 90 15.81 -3.37 38.34
CA PRO A 90 16.12 -3.05 36.95
C PRO A 90 14.89 -2.82 36.12
N GLY A 91 15.00 -1.94 35.13
CA GLY A 91 13.89 -1.62 34.23
C GLY A 91 14.33 -1.02 32.91
N ILE A 92 13.42 -1.05 31.92
CA ILE A 92 13.64 -0.51 30.59
C ILE A 92 12.60 0.58 30.33
N SER A 93 13.01 1.62 29.63
CA SER A 93 12.15 2.71 29.20
C SER A 93 12.34 3.02 27.72
N LEU A 94 11.28 3.48 27.07
CA LEU A 94 11.30 4.06 25.73
C LEU A 94 11.08 5.57 25.80
N SER A 95 12.04 6.33 25.35
CA SER A 95 11.90 7.76 25.04
C SER A 95 11.65 7.95 23.55
N ARG A 96 10.70 8.86 23.20
CA ARG A 96 10.32 9.19 21.84
C ARG A 96 9.91 10.67 21.75
N GLN A 97 10.03 11.27 20.56
CA GLN A 97 9.76 12.69 20.35
C GLN A 97 8.30 12.99 19.96
N PHE A 98 7.38 12.06 20.24
CA PHE A 98 5.95 12.18 19.93
C PHE A 98 5.13 11.44 21.00
N ASP A 99 3.85 11.74 21.08
CA ASP A 99 2.91 11.21 22.07
C ASP A 99 3.44 11.33 23.53
N GLU A 100 2.92 10.53 24.44
CA GLU A 100 3.47 10.45 25.80
C GLU A 100 4.85 9.80 25.79
N SER A 101 5.77 10.39 26.53
CA SER A 101 7.16 9.94 26.66
C SER A 101 7.72 10.45 28.00
N PRO A 102 8.52 9.67 28.72
CA PRO A 102 8.93 8.30 28.41
C PRO A 102 7.89 7.24 28.78
N LEU A 103 8.03 6.02 28.24
CA LEU A 103 7.17 4.88 28.52
C LEU A 103 7.98 3.75 29.18
N ALA A 104 7.55 3.25 30.34
CA ALA A 104 8.12 2.03 30.91
C ALA A 104 7.80 0.81 30.00
N VAL A 105 8.82 -0.03 29.81
CA VAL A 105 8.72 -1.25 29.00
C VAL A 105 8.60 -2.44 29.91
N THR A 106 7.50 -3.16 29.83
CA THR A 106 7.36 -4.47 30.47
C THR A 106 7.78 -5.56 29.48
N ALA A 107 8.96 -6.11 29.68
CA ALA A 107 9.51 -7.16 28.83
C ALA A 107 10.25 -8.19 29.66
N THR A 108 10.13 -9.44 29.29
CA THR A 108 10.85 -10.58 29.87
C THR A 108 11.66 -11.32 28.83
N THR A 109 11.38 -11.10 27.55
CA THR A 109 12.06 -11.74 26.42
C THR A 109 12.52 -10.68 25.39
N GLU A 110 13.41 -11.08 24.49
CA GLU A 110 13.81 -10.26 23.34
C GLU A 110 12.61 -9.91 22.46
N GLU A 111 11.74 -10.88 22.23
CA GLU A 111 10.53 -10.73 21.42
C GLU A 111 9.58 -9.68 22.00
N ASP A 112 9.46 -9.61 23.34
CA ASP A 112 8.66 -8.56 24.00
C ASP A 112 9.22 -7.16 23.72
N ILE A 113 10.56 -7.01 23.80
CA ILE A 113 11.22 -5.72 23.49
C ILE A 113 10.99 -5.33 22.05
N VAL A 114 11.17 -6.26 21.11
CA VAL A 114 10.98 -6.01 19.67
C VAL A 114 9.51 -5.67 19.37
N ALA A 115 8.56 -6.41 19.92
CA ALA A 115 7.14 -6.15 19.75
C ALA A 115 6.72 -4.80 20.30
N PHE A 116 7.18 -4.45 21.52
CA PHE A 116 6.93 -3.16 22.14
C PHE A 116 7.55 -2.01 21.33
N ALA A 117 8.81 -2.16 20.91
CA ALA A 117 9.53 -1.19 20.10
C ALA A 117 8.81 -0.91 18.78
N LYS A 118 8.44 -1.95 18.03
CA LYS A 118 7.68 -1.81 16.78
C LYS A 118 6.36 -1.08 16.99
N LYS A 119 5.55 -1.52 17.95
CA LYS A 119 4.24 -0.91 18.26
C LYS A 119 4.35 0.56 18.65
N SER A 120 5.46 0.93 19.32
CA SER A 120 5.66 2.27 19.86
C SER A 120 6.54 3.18 19.00
N SER A 121 7.00 2.70 17.84
CA SER A 121 7.91 3.43 16.93
C SER A 121 7.21 4.44 16.03
N VAL A 122 5.89 4.43 15.97
CA VAL A 122 5.08 5.36 15.19
C VAL A 122 4.11 6.13 16.11
N PRO A 123 3.80 7.40 15.80
CA PRO A 123 2.79 8.17 16.52
C PRO A 123 1.41 7.52 16.41
N ARG A 124 0.56 7.75 17.40
CA ARG A 124 -0.87 7.35 17.30
C ARG A 124 -1.57 8.02 16.13
N LEU A 125 -1.24 9.29 15.90
CA LEU A 125 -1.68 10.04 14.73
C LEU A 125 -0.47 10.51 13.94
N ILE A 126 -0.28 9.98 12.75
CA ILE A 126 0.82 10.28 11.85
C ILE A 126 0.44 11.47 10.98
N THR A 127 1.28 12.50 10.90
CA THR A 127 1.25 13.45 9.79
C THR A 127 2.14 12.89 8.69
N PHE A 128 1.58 12.61 7.52
CA PHE A 128 2.30 11.93 6.45
C PHE A 128 3.53 12.70 5.98
N SER A 129 4.66 12.04 6.00
CA SER A 129 5.97 12.53 5.56
C SER A 129 6.84 11.37 5.07
N GLU A 130 8.03 11.67 4.55
CA GLU A 130 8.97 10.64 4.08
C GLU A 130 9.36 9.63 5.17
N ASP A 131 9.40 10.03 6.43
CA ASP A 131 9.73 9.19 7.57
C ASP A 131 8.73 8.03 7.80
N PHE A 132 7.49 8.18 7.28
CA PHE A 132 6.41 7.21 7.49
C PHE A 132 6.06 6.38 6.24
N ILE A 133 6.82 6.52 5.15
CA ILE A 133 6.66 5.67 3.96
C ILE A 133 6.89 4.20 4.33
N GLU A 134 8.01 3.90 4.98
CA GLU A 134 8.37 2.53 5.36
C GLU A 134 7.38 1.90 6.35
N PRO A 135 6.98 2.57 7.47
CA PRO A 135 5.98 2.02 8.39
C PRO A 135 4.62 1.69 7.75
N ILE A 136 4.21 2.41 6.72
CA ILE A 136 2.92 2.21 6.04
C ILE A 136 3.07 1.22 4.90
N PHE A 137 3.94 1.51 3.94
CA PHE A 137 4.06 0.77 2.67
C PHE A 137 5.08 -0.36 2.72
N GLY A 138 6.23 -0.16 3.39
CA GLY A 138 7.29 -1.16 3.51
C GLY A 138 6.94 -2.28 4.50
N ASP A 139 6.40 -1.93 5.65
CA ASP A 139 5.94 -2.89 6.66
C ASP A 139 4.54 -3.47 6.35
N HIS A 140 3.91 -3.08 5.24
CA HIS A 140 2.58 -3.52 4.79
C HIS A 140 1.46 -3.33 5.81
N ASN A 141 1.52 -2.24 6.59
CA ASN A 141 0.48 -1.97 7.59
C ASN A 141 -0.72 -1.27 6.96
N PRO A 142 -1.95 -1.75 7.21
CA PRO A 142 -3.14 -1.00 6.83
C PRO A 142 -3.18 0.37 7.51
N ALA A 143 -3.61 1.37 6.76
CA ALA A 143 -3.72 2.73 7.27
C ALA A 143 -5.06 3.38 6.89
N ILE A 144 -5.66 4.10 7.86
CA ILE A 144 -6.79 4.99 7.62
C ILE A 144 -6.24 6.41 7.48
N ILE A 145 -6.52 7.05 6.35
CA ILE A 145 -5.93 8.34 5.98
C ILE A 145 -7.03 9.38 5.85
N LEU A 146 -6.94 10.43 6.66
CA LEU A 146 -7.75 11.63 6.52
C LEU A 146 -7.01 12.64 5.64
N PHE A 147 -7.52 12.87 4.45
CA PHE A 147 -7.03 13.90 3.53
C PHE A 147 -7.75 15.21 3.77
N THR A 148 -7.01 16.26 4.13
CA THR A 148 -7.55 17.60 4.38
C THR A 148 -6.44 18.66 4.32
N GLU A 149 -6.80 19.86 3.85
CA GLU A 149 -5.95 21.07 3.93
C GLU A 149 -6.43 22.01 5.05
N GLU A 150 -7.58 21.72 5.66
CA GLU A 150 -8.12 22.49 6.76
C GLU A 150 -7.40 22.13 8.07
N GLN A 151 -7.48 23.02 9.07
CA GLN A 151 -6.89 22.81 10.39
C GLN A 151 -7.90 23.16 11.48
N GLY A 152 -7.83 22.42 12.61
CA GLY A 152 -8.63 22.73 13.80
C GLY A 152 -10.12 22.45 13.67
N THR A 153 -10.52 21.54 12.78
CA THR A 153 -11.92 21.15 12.57
C THR A 153 -12.39 20.07 13.56
N ASP A 154 -13.71 19.98 13.78
CA ASP A 154 -14.31 18.97 14.67
C ASP A 154 -14.03 17.56 14.17
N TYR A 155 -14.07 17.32 12.85
CA TYR A 155 -13.79 16.01 12.29
C TYR A 155 -12.31 15.60 12.45
N GLN A 156 -11.37 16.56 12.46
CA GLN A 156 -9.96 16.27 12.80
C GLN A 156 -9.81 15.92 14.28
N ALA A 157 -10.51 16.60 15.17
CA ALA A 157 -10.50 16.27 16.59
C ALA A 157 -11.10 14.88 16.86
N ALA A 158 -12.20 14.53 16.18
CA ALA A 158 -12.80 13.19 16.24
C ALA A 158 -11.84 12.12 15.71
N PHE A 159 -11.14 12.40 14.60
CA PHE A 159 -10.16 11.49 14.02
C PHE A 159 -8.95 11.27 14.95
N ALA A 160 -8.42 12.33 15.56
CA ALA A 160 -7.33 12.25 16.51
C ALA A 160 -7.72 11.46 17.79
N LYS A 161 -8.96 11.63 18.27
CA LYS A 161 -9.46 10.84 19.39
C LYS A 161 -9.58 9.36 19.00
N ALA A 162 -10.15 9.05 17.83
CA ALA A 162 -10.28 7.68 17.33
C ALA A 162 -8.91 7.00 17.15
N ALA A 163 -7.86 7.76 16.77
CA ALA A 163 -6.49 7.26 16.69
C ALA A 163 -5.96 6.75 18.04
N SER A 164 -6.38 7.36 19.14
CA SER A 164 -6.06 6.90 20.49
C SER A 164 -6.91 5.68 20.90
N ASP A 165 -8.21 5.71 20.62
CA ASP A 165 -9.15 4.66 21.02
C ASP A 165 -8.91 3.34 20.25
N LEU A 166 -8.46 3.44 18.98
CA LEU A 166 -8.22 2.30 18.08
C LEU A 166 -6.72 1.99 17.89
N GLN A 167 -5.86 2.46 18.77
CA GLN A 167 -4.41 2.27 18.69
C GLN A 167 -4.04 0.79 18.54
N GLY A 168 -3.18 0.49 17.56
CA GLY A 168 -2.69 -0.86 17.28
C GLY A 168 -3.65 -1.72 16.45
N GLN A 169 -4.80 -1.19 16.04
CA GLN A 169 -5.71 -1.88 15.13
C GLN A 169 -5.46 -1.53 13.66
N ILE A 170 -5.11 -0.28 13.40
CA ILE A 170 -4.79 0.29 12.08
C ILE A 170 -3.95 1.55 12.31
N LEU A 171 -3.13 1.96 11.35
CA LEU A 171 -2.40 3.23 11.44
C LEU A 171 -3.33 4.39 11.10
N PHE A 172 -3.31 5.44 11.92
CA PHE A 172 -4.04 6.68 11.67
C PHE A 172 -3.12 7.73 11.08
N VAL A 173 -3.49 8.26 9.92
CA VAL A 173 -2.66 9.18 9.14
C VAL A 173 -3.46 10.40 8.72
N THR A 174 -2.89 11.59 8.83
CA THR A 174 -3.40 12.81 8.19
C THR A 174 -2.47 13.21 7.05
N SER A 175 -3.03 13.69 5.95
CA SER A 175 -2.28 14.19 4.80
C SER A 175 -3.02 15.32 4.10
N GLY A 176 -2.27 16.31 3.59
CA GLY A 176 -2.73 17.16 2.50
C GLY A 176 -2.56 16.46 1.15
N VAL A 177 -2.81 17.22 0.07
CA VAL A 177 -2.61 16.75 -1.31
C VAL A 177 -1.88 17.77 -2.19
N SER A 178 -1.48 18.91 -1.63
CA SER A 178 -0.99 20.06 -2.42
C SER A 178 0.53 20.12 -2.54
N GLU A 179 1.29 19.54 -1.63
CA GLU A 179 2.73 19.76 -1.54
C GLU A 179 3.56 18.47 -1.36
N GLY A 180 4.71 18.44 -2.03
CA GLY A 180 5.77 17.46 -1.83
C GLY A 180 5.32 16.00 -1.88
N ILE A 181 5.66 15.23 -0.84
CA ILE A 181 5.31 13.81 -0.74
C ILE A 181 3.80 13.59 -0.53
N GLN A 182 3.10 14.56 0.05
CA GLN A 182 1.65 14.48 0.27
C GLN A 182 0.88 14.58 -1.05
N SER A 183 1.33 15.43 -2.01
CA SER A 183 0.78 15.48 -3.36
C SER A 183 0.92 14.13 -4.07
N ARG A 184 2.09 13.50 -3.96
CA ARG A 184 2.33 12.16 -4.54
C ARG A 184 1.43 11.10 -3.90
N LEU A 185 1.18 11.19 -2.58
CA LEU A 185 0.26 10.29 -1.91
C LEU A 185 -1.17 10.49 -2.42
N GLY A 186 -1.62 11.74 -2.56
CA GLY A 186 -2.94 12.08 -3.13
C GLY A 186 -3.11 11.50 -4.54
N GLU A 187 -2.16 11.75 -5.44
CA GLU A 187 -2.13 11.19 -6.80
C GLU A 187 -2.18 9.65 -6.78
N PHE A 188 -1.38 9.01 -5.93
CA PHE A 188 -1.31 7.55 -5.81
C PHE A 188 -2.62 6.94 -5.30
N ILE A 189 -3.26 7.58 -4.30
CA ILE A 189 -4.54 7.13 -3.74
C ILE A 189 -5.71 7.50 -4.65
N GLY A 190 -5.57 8.53 -5.49
CA GLY A 190 -6.63 9.07 -6.33
C GLY A 190 -7.51 10.07 -5.57
N VAL A 191 -6.90 10.95 -4.77
CA VAL A 191 -7.57 12.05 -4.06
C VAL A 191 -7.04 13.38 -4.58
N GLU A 192 -7.93 14.21 -5.10
CA GLU A 192 -7.61 15.54 -5.62
C GLU A 192 -8.05 16.65 -4.65
N LYS A 193 -7.47 17.83 -4.81
CA LYS A 193 -7.76 18.98 -3.94
C LYS A 193 -9.25 19.37 -3.92
N GLY A 194 -9.94 19.19 -5.06
CA GLY A 194 -11.38 19.48 -5.19
C GLY A 194 -12.29 18.57 -4.40
N ASP A 195 -11.80 17.40 -3.99
CA ASP A 195 -12.58 16.36 -3.32
C ASP A 195 -12.48 16.42 -1.78
N LEU A 196 -11.64 17.31 -1.25
CA LEU A 196 -11.36 17.38 0.18
C LEU A 196 -12.55 17.92 1.02
N PRO A 197 -12.75 17.47 2.25
CA PRO A 197 -11.98 16.41 2.92
C PRO A 197 -12.40 15.00 2.50
N GLN A 198 -11.48 14.03 2.53
CA GLN A 198 -11.73 12.65 2.20
C GLN A 198 -11.17 11.70 3.26
N LEU A 199 -11.84 10.58 3.50
CA LEU A 199 -11.34 9.52 4.38
C LEU A 199 -11.21 8.22 3.58
N ARG A 200 -10.02 7.62 3.63
CA ARG A 200 -9.67 6.40 2.91
C ARG A 200 -9.03 5.38 3.85
N ILE A 201 -9.30 4.11 3.66
CA ILE A 201 -8.42 3.05 4.17
C ILE A 201 -7.59 2.53 2.98
N ILE A 202 -6.30 2.33 3.21
CA ILE A 202 -5.41 1.63 2.30
C ILE A 202 -4.95 0.32 2.94
N SER A 203 -4.93 -0.74 2.15
CA SER A 203 -4.41 -2.05 2.54
C SER A 203 -3.25 -2.38 1.61
N PRO A 204 -1.99 -2.25 2.06
CA PRO A 204 -0.81 -2.49 1.22
C PRO A 204 -0.45 -3.97 1.09
N GLU A 205 -1.41 -4.88 1.26
CA GLU A 205 -1.26 -6.28 0.98
C GLU A 205 -1.04 -6.53 -0.53
N GLU A 206 -1.23 -7.73 -1.03
CA GLU A 206 -0.82 -8.16 -2.39
C GLU A 206 -1.20 -7.21 -3.55
N SER A 207 -2.21 -6.34 -3.42
CA SER A 207 -2.72 -5.49 -4.51
C SER A 207 -3.02 -4.04 -4.15
N MET A 208 -2.54 -3.52 -3.03
CA MET A 208 -2.75 -2.12 -2.60
C MET A 208 -4.21 -1.67 -2.73
N LEU A 209 -5.10 -2.34 -2.02
CA LEU A 209 -6.53 -2.03 -2.06
C LEU A 209 -6.83 -0.71 -1.32
N LYS A 210 -7.77 0.03 -1.86
CA LYS A 210 -8.22 1.32 -1.34
C LYS A 210 -9.71 1.22 -1.05
N TYR A 211 -10.15 1.78 0.06
CA TYR A 211 -11.56 1.78 0.47
C TYR A 211 -12.00 3.19 0.78
N ASN A 212 -13.12 3.61 0.20
CA ASN A 212 -13.70 4.92 0.43
C ASN A 212 -14.61 4.89 1.66
N TYR A 213 -14.57 5.96 2.43
CA TYR A 213 -15.63 6.24 3.39
C TYR A 213 -16.80 6.90 2.65
N GLU A 214 -17.98 6.27 2.67
CA GLU A 214 -19.15 6.72 1.92
C GLU A 214 -19.99 7.77 2.67
N GLY A 215 -19.64 8.08 3.94
CA GLY A 215 -20.34 9.09 4.74
C GLY A 215 -19.77 10.50 4.52
N ASP A 216 -20.42 11.48 5.16
CA ASP A 216 -19.92 12.86 5.19
C ASP A 216 -18.72 12.96 6.14
N VAL A 217 -17.53 13.23 5.58
CA VAL A 217 -16.30 13.38 6.35
C VAL A 217 -16.35 14.56 7.32
N LYS A 218 -17.12 15.61 7.01
CA LYS A 218 -17.28 16.76 7.89
C LYS A 218 -18.14 16.46 9.12
N ALA A 219 -18.90 15.36 9.07
CA ALA A 219 -19.73 14.87 10.18
C ALA A 219 -19.11 13.66 10.90
N LEU A 220 -17.79 13.41 10.72
CA LEU A 220 -17.10 12.29 11.38
C LEU A 220 -17.18 12.40 12.89
N ASP A 221 -17.47 11.27 13.52
CA ASP A 221 -17.39 11.03 14.96
C ASP A 221 -16.65 9.72 15.25
N GLY A 222 -16.43 9.43 16.55
CA GLY A 222 -15.72 8.21 16.95
C GLY A 222 -16.41 6.93 16.51
N ASP A 223 -17.73 6.89 16.53
CA ASP A 223 -18.50 5.68 16.20
C ASP A 223 -18.44 5.37 14.68
N SER A 224 -18.59 6.39 13.84
CA SER A 224 -18.50 6.25 12.39
C SER A 224 -17.10 5.81 11.94
N ILE A 225 -16.04 6.35 12.56
CA ILE A 225 -14.67 5.93 12.30
C ILE A 225 -14.44 4.48 12.76
N ALA A 226 -14.87 4.14 13.98
CA ALA A 226 -14.75 2.79 14.52
C ALA A 226 -15.51 1.76 13.67
N LYS A 227 -16.71 2.12 13.20
CA LYS A 227 -17.49 1.29 12.28
C LYS A 227 -16.75 1.06 10.96
N PHE A 228 -16.18 2.10 10.35
CA PHE A 228 -15.44 2.00 9.09
C PHE A 228 -14.22 1.07 9.22
N VAL A 229 -13.45 1.19 10.32
CA VAL A 229 -12.33 0.29 10.63
C VAL A 229 -12.80 -1.14 10.89
N SER A 230 -13.93 -1.31 11.60
CA SER A 230 -14.51 -2.64 11.87
C SER A 230 -15.00 -3.32 10.59
N ASP A 231 -15.69 -2.59 9.71
CA ASP A 231 -16.17 -3.11 8.43
C ASP A 231 -14.98 -3.50 7.52
N TYR A 232 -13.91 -2.71 7.51
CA TYR A 232 -12.67 -3.06 6.81
C TYR A 232 -12.12 -4.40 7.32
N LYS A 233 -11.93 -4.55 8.63
CA LYS A 233 -11.37 -5.76 9.25
C LYS A 233 -12.24 -7.01 9.05
N ALA A 234 -13.55 -6.80 8.94
CA ALA A 234 -14.52 -7.87 8.67
C ALA A 234 -14.63 -8.24 7.17
N GLY A 235 -13.96 -7.50 6.27
CA GLY A 235 -14.06 -7.71 4.83
C GLY A 235 -15.40 -7.27 4.23
N ASN A 236 -16.14 -6.40 4.92
CA ASN A 236 -17.46 -5.93 4.48
C ASN A 236 -17.37 -4.75 3.50
N LEU A 237 -16.20 -4.13 3.34
CA LEU A 237 -16.02 -3.01 2.44
C LEU A 237 -15.70 -3.48 1.02
N GLN A 238 -16.25 -2.78 0.03
CA GLN A 238 -15.87 -2.97 -1.37
C GLN A 238 -14.66 -2.09 -1.69
N PRO A 239 -13.60 -2.63 -2.31
CA PRO A 239 -12.46 -1.83 -2.74
C PRO A 239 -12.86 -0.78 -3.76
N HIS A 240 -12.34 0.42 -3.59
CA HIS A 240 -12.45 1.48 -4.59
C HIS A 240 -11.37 1.26 -5.65
N LEU A 241 -11.81 0.97 -6.87
CA LEU A 241 -10.94 0.82 -8.02
C LEU A 241 -10.98 2.10 -8.86
N LYS A 242 -9.81 2.59 -9.27
CA LYS A 242 -9.72 3.70 -10.20
C LYS A 242 -10.40 3.33 -11.51
N SER A 243 -11.26 4.19 -12.01
CA SER A 243 -11.96 3.98 -13.27
C SER A 243 -12.28 5.28 -13.97
N GLU A 244 -11.99 5.32 -15.25
CA GLU A 244 -12.53 6.34 -16.15
C GLU A 244 -14.06 6.18 -16.30
N ALA A 245 -14.70 7.18 -16.91
CA ALA A 245 -16.08 7.07 -17.35
C ALA A 245 -16.20 6.07 -18.51
N ILE A 246 -17.30 5.31 -18.55
CA ILE A 246 -17.59 4.45 -19.70
C ILE A 246 -17.82 5.36 -20.92
N PRO A 247 -17.10 5.15 -22.05
CA PRO A 247 -17.29 5.97 -23.24
C PRO A 247 -18.72 5.87 -23.79
N GLU A 248 -19.28 7.00 -24.25
CA GLU A 248 -20.63 7.06 -24.82
C GLU A 248 -20.77 6.16 -26.06
N GLN A 249 -19.73 6.08 -26.89
CA GLN A 249 -19.64 5.17 -28.03
C GLN A 249 -18.71 4.02 -27.67
N ASN A 250 -19.27 2.82 -27.55
CA ASN A 250 -18.53 1.63 -27.19
C ASN A 250 -19.30 0.36 -27.63
N PRO A 251 -18.78 -0.47 -28.55
CA PRO A 251 -17.43 -0.43 -29.16
C PRO A 251 -17.24 0.64 -30.24
N VAL A 252 -15.97 0.95 -30.55
CA VAL A 252 -15.56 1.74 -31.70
C VAL A 252 -14.73 0.85 -32.64
N ASP A 253 -15.12 0.77 -33.90
CA ASP A 253 -14.48 -0.08 -34.91
C ASP A 253 -14.33 -1.55 -34.46
N GLY A 254 -15.32 -2.09 -33.73
CA GLY A 254 -15.31 -3.45 -33.20
C GLY A 254 -14.44 -3.65 -31.96
N VAL A 255 -13.75 -2.61 -31.47
CA VAL A 255 -12.95 -2.69 -30.25
C VAL A 255 -13.69 -2.04 -29.06
N THR A 256 -13.95 -2.83 -28.04
CA THR A 256 -14.58 -2.38 -26.81
C THR A 256 -13.55 -1.72 -25.88
N THR A 257 -13.80 -0.50 -25.45
CA THR A 257 -13.01 0.14 -24.41
C THR A 257 -13.52 -0.31 -23.05
N LEU A 258 -12.67 -1.04 -22.34
CA LEU A 258 -12.91 -1.42 -20.94
C LEU A 258 -12.34 -0.34 -20.01
N VAL A 259 -13.09 -0.07 -18.97
CA VAL A 259 -12.70 0.75 -17.81
C VAL A 259 -13.01 -0.04 -16.54
N GLY A 260 -12.55 0.40 -15.37
CA GLY A 260 -12.82 -0.34 -14.13
C GLY A 260 -14.30 -0.67 -13.94
N LYS A 261 -15.19 0.30 -14.27
CA LYS A 261 -16.66 0.19 -14.06
C LYS A 261 -17.38 -0.84 -14.91
N ASN A 262 -16.91 -1.13 -16.14
CA ASN A 262 -17.57 -2.09 -17.04
C ASN A 262 -16.77 -3.40 -17.22
N PHE A 263 -15.64 -3.53 -16.54
CA PHE A 263 -14.76 -4.68 -16.71
C PHE A 263 -15.42 -6.00 -16.29
N GLU A 264 -15.99 -6.03 -15.08
CA GLU A 264 -16.63 -7.25 -14.55
C GLU A 264 -17.82 -7.67 -15.42
N GLU A 265 -18.67 -6.73 -15.82
CA GLU A 265 -19.84 -6.97 -16.64
C GLU A 265 -19.46 -7.60 -18.00
N ILE A 266 -18.41 -7.09 -18.65
CA ILE A 266 -18.02 -7.54 -20.01
C ILE A 266 -17.10 -8.76 -19.94
N VAL A 267 -16.05 -8.71 -19.12
CA VAL A 267 -15.02 -9.77 -19.11
C VAL A 267 -15.50 -11.04 -18.42
N LYS A 268 -16.35 -10.91 -17.38
CA LYS A 268 -16.90 -12.05 -16.64
C LYS A 268 -18.20 -12.61 -17.24
N ASP A 269 -18.73 -12.01 -18.31
CA ASP A 269 -19.89 -12.53 -19.02
C ASP A 269 -19.60 -13.95 -19.53
N ALA A 270 -20.30 -14.93 -18.97
CA ALA A 270 -20.13 -16.36 -19.31
C ALA A 270 -20.65 -16.72 -20.71
N SER A 271 -21.36 -15.84 -21.39
CA SER A 271 -21.83 -16.04 -22.75
C SER A 271 -20.81 -15.68 -23.83
N LYS A 272 -19.75 -14.95 -23.49
CA LYS A 272 -18.81 -14.34 -24.44
C LYS A 272 -17.37 -14.81 -24.24
N ASP A 273 -16.65 -14.93 -25.33
CA ASP A 273 -15.19 -14.97 -25.36
C ASP A 273 -14.66 -13.52 -25.39
N VAL A 274 -13.69 -13.17 -24.56
CA VAL A 274 -13.17 -11.80 -24.48
C VAL A 274 -11.65 -11.79 -24.59
N LEU A 275 -11.09 -11.09 -25.59
CA LEU A 275 -9.65 -10.88 -25.73
C LEU A 275 -9.31 -9.44 -25.37
N VAL A 276 -8.51 -9.25 -24.31
CA VAL A 276 -8.20 -7.93 -23.74
C VAL A 276 -6.74 -7.56 -23.96
N LYS A 277 -6.52 -6.36 -24.51
CA LYS A 277 -5.23 -5.69 -24.55
C LYS A 277 -5.12 -4.71 -23.38
N TYR A 278 -4.31 -5.04 -22.37
CA TYR A 278 -3.92 -4.11 -21.31
C TYR A 278 -2.74 -3.27 -21.79
N TYR A 279 -2.88 -1.96 -21.78
CA TYR A 279 -1.89 -1.06 -22.36
C TYR A 279 -1.63 0.18 -21.50
N ALA A 280 -0.55 0.89 -21.84
CA ALA A 280 -0.28 2.24 -21.36
C ALA A 280 -0.16 3.19 -22.57
N PRO A 281 -0.73 4.42 -22.53
CA PRO A 281 -0.71 5.37 -23.66
C PRO A 281 0.68 5.78 -24.14
N TRP A 282 1.64 5.78 -23.23
CA TRP A 282 3.04 6.14 -23.51
C TRP A 282 3.88 4.96 -24.01
N CYS A 283 3.38 3.72 -23.99
CA CYS A 283 4.11 2.52 -24.37
C CYS A 283 4.28 2.41 -25.91
N GLY A 284 5.53 2.39 -26.40
CA GLY A 284 5.84 2.28 -27.82
C GLY A 284 5.33 0.99 -28.48
N HIS A 285 5.48 -0.17 -27.80
CA HIS A 285 4.98 -1.44 -28.29
C HIS A 285 3.44 -1.47 -28.36
N CYS A 286 2.76 -0.81 -27.44
CA CYS A 286 1.31 -0.69 -27.46
C CYS A 286 0.81 0.14 -28.64
N LYS A 287 1.53 1.23 -28.96
CA LYS A 287 1.25 2.08 -30.13
C LYS A 287 1.45 1.32 -31.45
N ALA A 288 2.51 0.50 -31.54
CA ALA A 288 2.77 -0.33 -32.71
C ALA A 288 1.70 -1.42 -32.91
N LEU A 289 1.14 -1.96 -31.82
CA LEU A 289 0.08 -2.97 -31.87
C LEU A 289 -1.30 -2.37 -32.15
N ALA A 290 -1.55 -1.08 -31.90
CA ALA A 290 -2.87 -0.48 -32.00
C ALA A 290 -3.53 -0.67 -33.38
N PRO A 291 -2.87 -0.44 -34.54
CA PRO A 291 -3.50 -0.66 -35.84
C PRO A 291 -3.95 -2.09 -36.08
N VAL A 292 -3.11 -3.08 -35.68
CA VAL A 292 -3.43 -4.51 -35.81
C VAL A 292 -4.62 -4.88 -34.91
N TRP A 293 -4.69 -4.27 -33.73
CA TRP A 293 -5.79 -4.52 -32.79
C TRP A 293 -7.12 -3.96 -33.30
N ASP A 294 -7.09 -2.76 -33.91
CA ASP A 294 -8.25 -2.12 -34.51
C ASP A 294 -8.72 -2.91 -35.76
N GLU A 295 -7.79 -3.48 -36.54
CA GLU A 295 -8.11 -4.36 -37.67
C GLU A 295 -8.73 -5.69 -37.20
N LEU A 296 -8.20 -6.29 -36.13
CA LEU A 296 -8.78 -7.49 -35.51
C LEU A 296 -10.20 -7.22 -35.01
N GLY A 297 -10.42 -6.07 -34.37
CA GLY A 297 -11.76 -5.66 -33.92
C GLY A 297 -12.77 -5.55 -35.07
N LYS A 298 -12.36 -4.94 -36.20
CA LYS A 298 -13.20 -4.84 -37.42
C LYS A 298 -13.49 -6.20 -38.03
N ASP A 299 -12.48 -7.08 -38.13
CA ASP A 299 -12.61 -8.42 -38.68
C ASP A 299 -13.55 -9.33 -37.88
N THR A 300 -13.71 -9.06 -36.60
CA THR A 300 -14.53 -9.84 -35.67
C THR A 300 -15.82 -9.16 -35.21
N ALA A 301 -16.09 -7.95 -35.71
CA ALA A 301 -17.22 -7.12 -35.27
C ALA A 301 -18.61 -7.77 -35.47
N ASP A 302 -18.73 -8.72 -36.39
CA ASP A 302 -19.94 -9.46 -36.67
C ASP A 302 -20.10 -10.74 -35.82
N ILE A 303 -19.12 -11.06 -34.98
CA ILE A 303 -19.17 -12.24 -34.08
C ILE A 303 -19.73 -11.83 -32.71
N GLU A 304 -21.01 -12.07 -32.50
CA GLU A 304 -21.76 -11.57 -31.33
C GLU A 304 -21.17 -12.06 -30.00
N ASP A 305 -20.68 -13.32 -29.96
CA ASP A 305 -20.15 -13.94 -28.75
C ASP A 305 -18.63 -13.75 -28.56
N LEU A 306 -17.99 -12.88 -29.36
CA LEU A 306 -16.57 -12.54 -29.23
C LEU A 306 -16.38 -11.03 -29.04
N VAL A 307 -15.66 -10.64 -28.01
CA VAL A 307 -15.32 -9.25 -27.71
C VAL A 307 -13.81 -9.04 -27.84
N ILE A 308 -13.40 -8.16 -28.74
CA ILE A 308 -12.03 -7.62 -28.76
C ILE A 308 -12.04 -6.33 -27.95
N ALA A 309 -11.20 -6.26 -26.92
CA ALA A 309 -11.23 -5.18 -25.96
C ALA A 309 -9.85 -4.57 -25.66
N LYS A 310 -9.85 -3.32 -25.22
CA LYS A 310 -8.65 -2.61 -24.73
C LYS A 310 -8.93 -2.01 -23.36
N PHE A 311 -7.90 -2.00 -22.51
CA PHE A 311 -7.97 -1.48 -21.15
C PHE A 311 -6.71 -0.64 -20.85
N ASP A 312 -6.89 0.65 -20.60
CA ASP A 312 -5.80 1.51 -20.14
C ASP A 312 -5.53 1.23 -18.66
N ALA A 313 -4.47 0.46 -18.40
CA ALA A 313 -4.12 0.07 -17.05
C ALA A 313 -3.37 1.17 -16.26
N THR A 314 -3.20 2.36 -16.83
CA THR A 314 -2.68 3.53 -16.11
C THR A 314 -3.79 4.42 -15.56
N ALA A 315 -4.97 4.36 -16.18
CA ALA A 315 -6.15 5.13 -15.81
C ALA A 315 -7.23 4.31 -15.10
N ASN A 316 -7.13 2.97 -15.15
CA ASN A 316 -8.12 2.05 -14.61
C ASN A 316 -7.46 0.93 -13.80
N GLU A 317 -8.16 0.46 -12.78
CA GLU A 317 -7.76 -0.66 -11.91
C GLU A 317 -8.82 -1.76 -11.97
N VAL A 318 -8.36 -3.02 -11.90
CA VAL A 318 -9.21 -4.21 -11.78
C VAL A 318 -8.56 -5.22 -10.84
N GLN A 319 -9.38 -5.97 -10.10
CA GLN A 319 -8.88 -7.02 -9.22
C GLN A 319 -8.53 -8.31 -9.97
N GLY A 320 -7.52 -9.03 -9.48
CA GLY A 320 -7.18 -10.37 -9.96
C GLY A 320 -6.52 -10.41 -11.34
N VAL A 321 -6.08 -9.26 -11.88
CA VAL A 321 -5.32 -9.19 -13.12
C VAL A 321 -3.91 -8.71 -12.84
N ASP A 322 -2.93 -9.62 -12.96
CA ASP A 322 -1.51 -9.28 -12.82
C ASP A 322 -0.97 -8.74 -14.16
N ILE A 323 -0.53 -7.47 -14.16
CA ILE A 323 0.02 -6.77 -15.34
C ILE A 323 1.47 -6.39 -15.04
N ARG A 324 2.42 -7.23 -15.47
CA ARG A 324 3.86 -7.03 -15.24
C ARG A 324 4.55 -6.16 -16.29
N GLY A 325 3.85 -5.81 -17.36
CA GLY A 325 4.39 -4.99 -18.45
C GLY A 325 3.38 -4.70 -19.53
N TYR A 326 3.74 -3.86 -20.48
CA TYR A 326 2.85 -3.43 -21.56
C TYR A 326 3.40 -3.75 -22.94
N PRO A 327 2.55 -4.20 -23.89
CA PRO A 327 1.18 -4.65 -23.66
C PRO A 327 1.14 -6.06 -23.03
N THR A 328 0.18 -6.28 -22.13
CA THR A 328 -0.24 -7.60 -21.69
C THR A 328 -1.52 -7.99 -22.43
N LEU A 329 -1.61 -9.20 -22.96
CA LEU A 329 -2.76 -9.71 -23.70
C LEU A 329 -3.32 -10.92 -22.98
N LYS A 330 -4.63 -10.88 -22.63
CA LYS A 330 -5.30 -11.97 -21.94
C LYS A 330 -6.61 -12.33 -22.62
N PHE A 331 -6.84 -13.61 -22.75
CA PHE A 331 -8.09 -14.17 -23.28
C PHE A 331 -8.91 -14.78 -22.16
N TYR A 332 -10.19 -14.46 -22.13
CA TYR A 332 -11.16 -14.96 -21.17
C TYR A 332 -12.25 -15.73 -21.92
N PRO A 333 -12.08 -17.06 -22.12
CA PRO A 333 -13.10 -17.86 -22.77
C PRO A 333 -14.40 -17.89 -21.94
N LYS A 334 -15.53 -18.08 -22.61
CA LYS A 334 -16.86 -18.06 -21.97
C LYS A 334 -17.00 -19.06 -20.82
N ASP A 335 -16.31 -20.19 -20.89
CA ASP A 335 -16.35 -21.28 -19.91
C ASP A 335 -15.22 -21.21 -18.85
N ASN A 336 -14.25 -20.29 -19.01
CA ASN A 336 -13.15 -20.11 -18.07
C ASN A 336 -12.74 -18.63 -17.92
N LYS A 337 -13.34 -17.93 -16.96
CA LYS A 337 -13.10 -16.50 -16.70
C LYS A 337 -11.87 -16.20 -15.83
N ALA A 338 -11.01 -17.18 -15.54
CA ALA A 338 -9.73 -16.94 -14.89
C ALA A 338 -8.73 -16.23 -15.82
N GLY A 339 -8.92 -16.37 -17.14
CA GLY A 339 -8.06 -15.77 -18.16
C GLY A 339 -6.82 -16.60 -18.49
N VAL A 340 -6.40 -16.52 -19.74
CA VAL A 340 -5.21 -17.17 -20.28
C VAL A 340 -4.35 -16.11 -20.96
N ASP A 341 -3.04 -16.09 -20.67
CA ASP A 341 -2.13 -15.16 -21.33
C ASP A 341 -1.90 -15.52 -22.79
N TYR A 342 -2.03 -14.54 -23.68
CA TYR A 342 -1.60 -14.66 -25.06
C TYR A 342 -0.12 -14.34 -25.19
N SER A 343 0.67 -15.29 -25.67
CA SER A 343 2.13 -15.17 -25.84
C SER A 343 2.59 -15.32 -27.30
N GLY A 344 1.67 -15.34 -28.28
CA GLY A 344 1.98 -15.44 -29.71
C GLY A 344 2.52 -14.14 -30.32
N ASP A 345 2.83 -14.22 -31.63
CA ASP A 345 3.23 -13.06 -32.42
C ASP A 345 2.09 -12.03 -32.56
N ARG A 346 2.39 -10.83 -33.00
CA ARG A 346 1.47 -9.67 -32.90
C ARG A 346 1.02 -9.16 -34.28
N GLN A 347 0.93 -10.03 -35.27
CA GLN A 347 0.31 -9.73 -36.56
C GLN A 347 -1.15 -10.18 -36.56
N LEU A 348 -1.96 -9.62 -37.45
CA LEU A 348 -3.38 -9.97 -37.56
C LEU A 348 -3.59 -11.48 -37.76
N ALA A 349 -2.82 -12.06 -38.66
CA ALA A 349 -2.91 -13.50 -38.99
C ALA A 349 -2.59 -14.39 -37.75
N ASP A 350 -1.69 -13.95 -36.87
CA ASP A 350 -1.35 -14.69 -35.68
C ASP A 350 -2.51 -14.71 -34.67
N PHE A 351 -3.18 -13.57 -34.50
CA PHE A 351 -4.39 -13.48 -33.68
C PHE A 351 -5.53 -14.31 -34.23
N GLN A 352 -5.76 -14.25 -35.56
CA GLN A 352 -6.80 -15.02 -36.22
C GLN A 352 -6.55 -16.54 -36.11
N SER A 353 -5.31 -16.97 -36.32
CA SER A 353 -4.91 -18.38 -36.15
C SER A 353 -5.12 -18.86 -34.72
N TRP A 354 -4.66 -18.05 -33.76
CA TRP A 354 -4.80 -18.39 -32.34
C TRP A 354 -6.27 -18.42 -31.89
N LEU A 355 -7.09 -17.45 -32.32
CA LEU A 355 -8.52 -17.43 -32.03
C LEU A 355 -9.25 -18.65 -32.65
N SER A 356 -8.84 -19.11 -33.82
CA SER A 356 -9.42 -20.32 -34.43
C SER A 356 -9.14 -21.61 -33.65
N GLU A 357 -8.12 -21.61 -32.81
CA GLU A 357 -7.79 -22.71 -31.90
C GLU A 357 -8.43 -22.60 -30.53
N ASN A 358 -8.54 -21.35 -30.01
CA ASN A 358 -8.84 -21.09 -28.60
C ASN A 358 -10.23 -20.47 -28.33
N SER A 359 -10.87 -19.85 -29.35
CA SER A 359 -12.21 -19.26 -29.23
C SER A 359 -13.27 -20.11 -29.93
N GLY A 360 -14.21 -20.61 -29.14
CA GLY A 360 -15.37 -21.34 -29.70
C GLY A 360 -16.25 -20.44 -30.57
N ALA A 361 -16.44 -19.19 -30.18
CA ALA A 361 -17.22 -18.19 -30.92
C ALA A 361 -16.59 -17.88 -32.28
N TYR A 362 -15.27 -17.63 -32.33
CA TYR A 362 -14.56 -17.34 -33.56
C TYR A 362 -14.59 -18.55 -34.53
N LYS A 363 -14.34 -19.75 -34.00
CA LYS A 363 -14.38 -21.00 -34.81
C LYS A 363 -15.73 -21.23 -35.46
N ALA A 364 -16.81 -21.06 -34.68
CA ALA A 364 -18.16 -21.25 -35.18
C ALA A 364 -18.52 -20.23 -36.28
N ALA A 365 -18.16 -18.95 -36.08
CA ALA A 365 -18.42 -17.91 -37.06
C ALA A 365 -17.64 -18.10 -38.37
N ARG A 366 -16.39 -18.57 -38.32
CA ARG A 366 -15.60 -18.83 -39.54
C ARG A 366 -16.12 -20.02 -40.30
N ALA A 367 -16.52 -21.09 -39.62
CA ALA A 367 -17.16 -22.27 -40.26
C ALA A 367 -18.48 -21.92 -40.97
N ALA A 368 -19.29 -21.02 -40.37
CA ALA A 368 -20.52 -20.54 -41.01
C ALA A 368 -20.24 -19.74 -42.29
N LYS A 369 -19.24 -18.86 -42.29
CA LYS A 369 -18.85 -18.07 -43.48
C LYS A 369 -18.30 -18.95 -44.61
N GLU A 370 -17.55 -20.00 -44.29
CA GLU A 370 -17.06 -20.96 -45.30
C GLU A 370 -18.22 -21.70 -45.98
N THR A 371 -19.21 -22.11 -45.18
CA THR A 371 -20.40 -22.79 -45.70
C THR A 371 -21.25 -21.87 -46.60
N GLU A 372 -21.39 -20.59 -46.27
CA GLU A 372 -22.10 -19.59 -47.08
C GLU A 372 -21.35 -19.27 -48.38
N ALA A 373 -20.03 -19.31 -48.39
CA ALA A 373 -19.22 -19.05 -49.58
C ALA A 373 -19.19 -20.23 -50.59
N GLU A 374 -19.55 -21.43 -50.17
CA GLU A 374 -19.64 -22.63 -50.97
C GLU A 374 -21.03 -22.87 -51.62
N LEU A 375 -22.03 -22.06 -51.23
CA LEU A 375 -23.40 -22.07 -51.75
C LEU A 375 -23.60 -20.98 -52.82
#